data_49f80ee0f05b27021d5d60b612cc120b
#
_entry.id   49f80ee0f05b27021d5d60b612cc120b
#
_cell.length_a   1.000
_cell.length_b   1.000
_cell.length_c   1.000
_cell.angle_alpha   90.00
_cell.angle_beta   90.00
_cell.angle_gamma   90.00
#
_symmetry.space_group_name_H-M   'P 1'
#
loop_
_entity.id
_entity.type
_entity.pdbx_description
1 polymer ?
#
loop_
_entity_poly.entity_id
_entity_poly.type
_entity_poly.pdbx_seq_one_letter_code
_entity_poly.pdbx_strand_id
1 'polypeptide(L)'
;MKKRILALSLSAAMALSLAACGGGDGGTQPSGSQETTSGGASTTEVANKDKPLVWFNRQPSNSSTGELDMAALTFNDNTYYVGFDANQGAELQGTMIVDYIKAHAAEIDRNGDGVIGYVLAVGDIGHNDSIARTRGVRAALGTGVDKDGSIDSTPVGTNADGSSAIVQDGSIEVDGTSYTIRELASQEMKNSAGATWDAATAGNAIATWASSFGDQIDIVVSNNDGMGMSMFNAWSKENKVPTFGYDANSDAVAAIAEGYGGTISQHADVQAYLTLRVLRNALDGVDVDMGIGTEDDAGNVLTDDVFYYDEATRSYYALNVAVTAENYEQFLDSTVTYEPVSKQLDATAHPTKNVWLNIYNSADNFLGSTYQPLLQKYDDLLNLNVEYIAGDGQTESNITNRLGNPSAYDAFAINMVKTDNAASYTGILNQ
;
A
#
# COMPACT_ATOMS: atom_id res chain seq x y z
N MET A 1 7.44 -15.29 26.82
CA MET A 1 6.15 -15.13 27.53
C MET A 1 5.15 -14.53 26.55
N LYS A 2 4.27 -15.33 26.04
CA LYS A 2 3.29 -14.91 25.02
C LYS A 2 2.21 -14.03 25.67
N LYS A 3 2.18 -12.74 25.35
CA LYS A 3 1.04 -11.87 25.65
C LYS A 3 0.14 -11.83 24.40
N ARG A 4 -0.90 -12.65 24.40
CA ARG A 4 -1.99 -12.56 23.44
C ARG A 4 -2.86 -11.36 23.80
N ILE A 5 -2.97 -10.40 22.91
CA ILE A 5 -3.96 -9.32 22.99
C ILE A 5 -5.25 -9.87 22.39
N LEU A 6 -6.26 -9.99 23.24
CA LEU A 6 -7.60 -10.45 22.85
C LEU A 6 -8.38 -9.25 22.32
N ALA A 7 -8.61 -9.20 21.02
CA ALA A 7 -9.58 -8.27 20.44
C ALA A 7 -10.96 -8.94 20.45
N LEU A 8 -11.91 -8.35 21.17
CA LEU A 8 -13.32 -8.76 21.15
C LEU A 8 -13.99 -8.19 19.90
N SER A 9 -14.29 -9.04 18.94
CA SER A 9 -15.19 -8.70 17.84
C SER A 9 -16.59 -9.28 18.10
N LEU A 10 -17.58 -8.42 18.08
CA LEU A 10 -19.00 -8.76 18.20
C LEU A 10 -19.51 -9.13 16.80
N SER A 11 -19.70 -10.41 16.51
CA SER A 11 -20.29 -10.88 15.25
C SER A 11 -21.75 -11.25 15.48
N ALA A 12 -22.66 -10.56 14.78
CA ALA A 12 -24.05 -10.97 14.69
C ALA A 12 -24.24 -11.92 13.50
N ALA A 13 -24.62 -13.15 13.81
CA ALA A 13 -24.98 -14.16 12.82
C ALA A 13 -26.40 -13.97 12.32
N MET A 14 -26.59 -13.99 11.00
CA MET A 14 -27.89 -14.32 10.39
C MET A 14 -27.75 -15.50 9.47
N ALA A 15 -28.35 -16.61 9.90
CA ALA A 15 -28.54 -17.81 9.08
C ALA A 15 -29.82 -17.67 8.25
N LEU A 16 -29.77 -17.98 6.97
CA LEU A 16 -30.95 -18.37 6.21
C LEU A 16 -30.64 -19.62 5.38
N SER A 17 -31.34 -20.66 5.76
CA SER A 17 -31.48 -21.93 5.06
C SER A 17 -32.43 -21.82 3.86
N LEU A 18 -32.12 -22.48 2.75
CA LEU A 18 -33.18 -23.10 1.94
C LEU A 18 -32.62 -24.32 1.19
N ALA A 19 -33.36 -25.38 1.34
CA ALA A 19 -33.16 -26.70 0.78
C ALA A 19 -33.90 -26.87 -0.55
N ALA A 20 -33.43 -27.83 -1.33
CA ALA A 20 -34.18 -28.97 -1.83
C ALA A 20 -34.18 -29.26 -3.34
N CYS A 21 -33.82 -30.50 -3.60
CA CYS A 21 -34.42 -31.49 -4.50
C CYS A 21 -34.29 -31.29 -6.01
N GLY A 22 -33.89 -32.24 -6.72
CA GLY A 22 -33.97 -33.69 -6.92
C GLY A 22 -33.65 -33.92 -8.38
N GLY A 23 -33.00 -34.95 -8.82
CA GLY A 23 -33.42 -36.31 -8.92
C GLY A 23 -33.33 -36.75 -10.37
N GLY A 24 -32.72 -37.95 -10.61
CA GLY A 24 -33.09 -38.86 -11.69
C GLY A 24 -32.01 -39.08 -12.76
N ASP A 25 -31.27 -40.10 -12.63
CA ASP A 25 -31.31 -41.41 -13.27
C ASP A 25 -30.76 -41.54 -14.71
N GLY A 26 -29.82 -42.46 -14.86
CA GLY A 26 -29.94 -43.51 -15.84
C GLY A 26 -28.75 -43.77 -16.74
N GLY A 27 -27.90 -44.75 -16.38
CA GLY A 27 -27.64 -45.90 -17.23
C GLY A 27 -26.48 -45.90 -18.22
N THR A 28 -25.57 -46.73 -17.94
CA THR A 28 -24.95 -47.92 -18.55
C THR A 28 -23.52 -47.79 -19.07
N GLN A 29 -22.69 -48.61 -18.44
CA GLN A 29 -21.39 -49.09 -18.91
C GLN A 29 -21.57 -50.13 -20.05
N PRO A 30 -20.53 -50.38 -20.91
CA PRO A 30 -19.57 -51.38 -20.49
C PRO A 30 -18.08 -51.19 -20.91
N SER A 31 -17.26 -51.67 -20.05
CA SER A 31 -15.95 -52.33 -20.07
C SER A 31 -15.16 -52.50 -21.39
N GLY A 32 -13.85 -52.29 -21.24
CA GLY A 32 -12.81 -52.77 -22.13
C GLY A 32 -11.44 -52.44 -21.60
N SER A 33 -10.82 -53.42 -20.94
CA SER A 33 -9.45 -53.46 -20.42
C SER A 33 -8.41 -53.37 -21.51
N GLN A 34 -7.33 -52.57 -21.27
CA GLN A 34 -5.97 -53.04 -21.55
C GLN A 34 -4.94 -52.24 -20.75
N GLU A 35 -4.24 -52.95 -19.87
CA GLU A 35 -3.03 -52.47 -19.19
C GLU A 35 -1.90 -52.32 -20.20
N THR A 36 -1.20 -51.16 -20.07
CA THR A 36 0.23 -51.10 -20.39
C THR A 36 0.90 -50.22 -19.35
N THR A 37 1.65 -50.87 -18.49
CA THR A 37 2.59 -50.24 -17.54
C THR A 37 3.67 -49.52 -18.28
N SER A 38 3.79 -48.20 -18.03
CA SER A 38 5.07 -47.52 -18.07
C SER A 38 5.06 -46.50 -16.94
N GLY A 39 5.91 -46.72 -15.93
CA GLY A 39 6.10 -45.83 -14.81
C GLY A 39 6.72 -44.54 -15.30
N GLY A 40 5.92 -43.50 -15.40
CA GLY A 40 6.30 -42.12 -15.38
C GLY A 40 5.59 -41.56 -14.18
N ALA A 41 6.33 -40.95 -13.25
CA ALA A 41 5.73 -40.15 -12.22
C ALA A 41 4.95 -39.03 -12.93
N SER A 42 3.64 -39.15 -13.00
CA SER A 42 2.74 -38.10 -13.43
C SER A 42 2.81 -37.03 -12.33
N THR A 43 3.63 -36.03 -12.53
CA THR A 43 3.42 -34.78 -11.84
C THR A 43 2.05 -34.27 -12.29
N THR A 44 1.04 -34.44 -11.46
CA THR A 44 -0.29 -33.88 -11.70
C THR A 44 -0.05 -32.35 -11.81
N GLU A 45 -0.24 -31.82 -13.00
CA GLU A 45 -0.11 -30.38 -13.22
C GLU A 45 -1.16 -29.69 -12.34
N VAL A 46 -0.72 -28.84 -11.45
CA VAL A 46 -1.60 -28.10 -10.53
C VAL A 46 -2.42 -27.12 -11.37
N ALA A 47 -3.73 -27.16 -11.24
CA ALA A 47 -4.61 -26.25 -11.96
C ALA A 47 -4.28 -24.78 -11.56
N ASN A 48 -4.39 -23.85 -12.50
CA ASN A 48 -4.03 -22.45 -12.23
C ASN A 48 -4.77 -21.86 -11.02
N LYS A 49 -6.04 -22.23 -10.86
CA LYS A 49 -6.87 -21.82 -9.72
C LYS A 49 -6.38 -22.33 -8.35
N ASP A 50 -5.51 -23.33 -8.32
CA ASP A 50 -5.00 -23.94 -7.08
C ASP A 50 -3.57 -23.47 -6.76
N LYS A 51 -2.97 -22.67 -7.66
CA LYS A 51 -1.61 -22.13 -7.48
C LYS A 51 -1.57 -21.02 -6.43
N PRO A 52 -0.44 -20.85 -5.71
CA PRO A 52 -0.27 -19.76 -4.77
C PRO A 52 -0.47 -18.38 -5.43
N LEU A 53 -1.17 -17.51 -4.72
CA LEU A 53 -1.47 -16.15 -5.13
C LEU A 53 -1.21 -15.19 -3.97
N VAL A 54 -0.39 -14.17 -4.19
CA VAL A 54 -0.22 -13.05 -3.26
C VAL A 54 -0.69 -11.77 -3.93
N TRP A 55 -1.71 -11.15 -3.35
CA TRP A 55 -2.03 -9.76 -3.59
C TRP A 55 -1.05 -8.93 -2.79
N PHE A 56 -0.36 -7.97 -3.39
CA PHE A 56 0.62 -7.20 -2.63
C PHE A 56 0.46 -5.69 -2.81
N ASN A 57 0.94 -4.95 -1.80
CA ASN A 57 0.88 -3.51 -1.67
C ASN A 57 -0.56 -2.95 -1.59
N ARG A 58 -1.47 -3.34 -2.48
CA ARG A 58 -2.88 -2.90 -2.49
C ARG A 58 -3.81 -4.06 -2.23
N GLN A 59 -4.60 -3.92 -1.17
CA GLN A 59 -5.55 -4.96 -0.75
C GLN A 59 -6.79 -4.95 -1.64
N PRO A 60 -7.24 -6.10 -2.16
CA PRO A 60 -8.51 -6.22 -2.87
C PRO A 60 -9.66 -5.69 -2.04
N SER A 61 -10.36 -4.69 -2.56
CA SER A 61 -11.46 -4.02 -1.86
C SER A 61 -12.38 -3.30 -2.84
N ASN A 62 -13.58 -3.00 -2.40
CA ASN A 62 -14.51 -2.16 -3.14
C ASN A 62 -14.03 -0.69 -3.09
N SER A 63 -13.79 -0.09 -4.25
CA SER A 63 -13.26 1.28 -4.35
C SER A 63 -14.22 2.36 -3.83
N SER A 64 -15.52 2.06 -3.76
CA SER A 64 -16.54 3.01 -3.30
C SER A 64 -16.83 2.91 -1.81
N THR A 65 -16.81 1.70 -1.24
CA THR A 65 -17.15 1.46 0.17
C THR A 65 -15.93 1.22 1.06
N GLY A 66 -14.78 0.84 0.48
CA GLY A 66 -13.60 0.41 1.21
C GLY A 66 -13.71 -0.99 1.83
N GLU A 67 -14.83 -1.69 1.62
CA GLU A 67 -15.01 -3.06 2.11
C GLU A 67 -14.09 -4.03 1.38
N LEU A 68 -13.49 -4.97 2.13
CA LEU A 68 -12.58 -5.96 1.56
C LEU A 68 -13.29 -6.92 0.60
N ASP A 69 -12.65 -7.23 -0.51
CA ASP A 69 -13.09 -8.28 -1.41
C ASP A 69 -12.65 -9.65 -0.88
N MET A 70 -13.48 -10.21 0.00
CA MET A 70 -13.22 -11.51 0.60
C MET A 70 -13.17 -12.65 -0.43
N ALA A 71 -13.84 -12.52 -1.58
CA ALA A 71 -13.78 -13.52 -2.63
C ALA A 71 -12.39 -13.56 -3.29
N ALA A 72 -11.77 -12.40 -3.47
CA ALA A 72 -10.40 -12.30 -3.95
C ALA A 72 -9.38 -12.76 -2.90
N LEU A 73 -9.56 -12.35 -1.64
CA LEU A 73 -8.65 -12.69 -0.54
C LEU A 73 -8.69 -14.17 -0.15
N THR A 74 -9.79 -14.85 -0.44
CA THR A 74 -9.96 -16.29 -0.19
C THR A 74 -10.14 -17.09 -1.48
N PHE A 75 -9.52 -16.65 -2.57
CA PHE A 75 -9.66 -17.26 -3.90
C PHE A 75 -9.31 -18.76 -3.90
N ASN A 76 -8.26 -19.15 -3.18
CA ASN A 76 -7.90 -20.53 -2.89
C ASN A 76 -7.25 -20.62 -1.49
N ASP A 77 -6.88 -21.83 -1.07
CA ASP A 77 -6.26 -22.07 0.24
C ASP A 77 -4.85 -21.47 0.37
N ASN A 78 -4.20 -21.13 -0.75
CA ASN A 78 -2.88 -20.50 -0.83
C ASN A 78 -2.95 -19.06 -1.34
N THR A 79 -4.04 -18.35 -1.04
CA THR A 79 -4.18 -16.92 -1.35
C THR A 79 -3.93 -16.10 -0.11
N TYR A 80 -3.07 -15.07 -0.26
CA TYR A 80 -2.64 -14.17 0.81
C TYR A 80 -2.62 -12.73 0.32
N TYR A 81 -2.63 -11.81 1.27
CA TYR A 81 -2.30 -10.41 1.01
C TYR A 81 -1.03 -10.03 1.78
N VAL A 82 -0.17 -9.24 1.16
CA VAL A 82 1.00 -8.63 1.78
C VAL A 82 1.03 -7.15 1.44
N GLY A 83 1.03 -6.30 2.46
CA GLY A 83 1.06 -4.86 2.25
C GLY A 83 1.34 -4.11 3.55
N PHE A 84 0.70 -2.98 3.70
CA PHE A 84 0.80 -2.14 4.89
C PHE A 84 -0.61 -1.73 5.35
N ASP A 85 -0.72 -1.28 6.60
CA ASP A 85 -1.98 -0.72 7.11
C ASP A 85 -2.05 0.77 6.73
N ALA A 86 -2.89 1.08 5.73
CA ALA A 86 -3.07 2.43 5.23
C ALA A 86 -3.64 3.38 6.31
N ASN A 87 -4.48 2.88 7.22
CA ASN A 87 -5.07 3.69 8.28
C ASN A 87 -4.01 4.00 9.36
N GLN A 88 -3.23 3.00 9.78
CA GLN A 88 -2.13 3.20 10.73
C GLN A 88 -1.09 4.19 10.17
N GLY A 89 -0.71 4.07 8.90
CA GLY A 89 0.21 5.00 8.26
C GLY A 89 -0.35 6.42 8.12
N ALA A 90 -1.66 6.54 7.85
CA ALA A 90 -2.35 7.83 7.78
C ALA A 90 -2.42 8.53 9.15
N GLU A 91 -2.72 7.80 10.21
CA GLU A 91 -2.68 8.28 11.58
C GLU A 91 -1.26 8.74 11.97
N LEU A 92 -0.26 7.97 11.58
CA LEU A 92 1.14 8.27 11.83
C LEU A 92 1.58 9.55 11.08
N GLN A 93 1.16 9.76 9.82
CA GLN A 93 1.41 11.00 9.09
C GLN A 93 0.79 12.21 9.80
N GLY A 94 -0.45 12.08 10.22
CA GLY A 94 -1.14 13.13 10.97
C GLY A 94 -0.44 13.46 12.28
N THR A 95 -0.04 12.44 13.05
CA THR A 95 0.70 12.60 14.31
C THR A 95 2.04 13.28 14.09
N MET A 96 2.81 12.88 13.08
CA MET A 96 4.08 13.49 12.71
C MET A 96 3.93 14.99 12.44
N ILE A 97 2.89 15.41 11.73
CA ILE A 97 2.61 16.83 11.45
C ILE A 97 2.25 17.58 12.73
N VAL A 98 1.39 17.01 13.57
CA VAL A 98 0.99 17.60 14.86
C VAL A 98 2.21 17.78 15.78
N ASP A 99 3.10 16.81 15.86
CA ASP A 99 4.29 16.88 16.70
C ASP A 99 5.28 17.93 16.17
N TYR A 100 5.41 18.05 14.85
CA TYR A 100 6.18 19.11 14.22
C TYR A 100 5.60 20.50 14.54
N ILE A 101 4.28 20.68 14.44
CA ILE A 101 3.61 21.93 14.82
C ILE A 101 3.89 22.26 16.28
N LYS A 102 3.74 21.31 17.20
CA LYS A 102 4.01 21.54 18.63
C LYS A 102 5.44 21.99 18.91
N ALA A 103 6.40 21.47 18.15
CA ALA A 103 7.81 21.83 18.31
C ALA A 103 8.16 23.20 17.69
N HIS A 104 7.44 23.63 16.64
CA HIS A 104 7.85 24.75 15.79
C HIS A 104 6.78 25.83 15.56
N ALA A 105 5.64 25.81 16.29
CA ALA A 105 4.48 26.67 15.99
C ALA A 105 4.83 28.15 15.78
N ALA A 106 5.64 28.73 16.68
CA ALA A 106 6.03 30.13 16.60
C ALA A 106 6.97 30.45 15.41
N GLU A 107 7.66 29.47 14.87
CA GLU A 107 8.57 29.62 13.73
C GLU A 107 7.82 29.46 12.39
N ILE A 108 6.82 28.58 12.34
CA ILE A 108 6.05 28.32 11.13
C ILE A 108 4.90 29.31 10.94
N ASP A 109 4.31 29.86 11.98
CA ASP A 109 3.38 31.02 11.91
C ASP A 109 4.15 32.27 11.49
N ARG A 110 4.53 32.35 10.21
CA ARG A 110 5.47 33.32 9.68
C ARG A 110 4.90 34.76 9.60
N ASN A 111 3.59 34.87 9.44
CA ASN A 111 2.88 36.14 9.40
C ASN A 111 2.43 36.62 10.80
N GLY A 112 2.50 35.72 11.81
CA GLY A 112 2.20 36.03 13.21
C GLY A 112 0.72 36.26 13.48
N ASP A 113 -0.18 35.66 12.67
CA ASP A 113 -1.62 35.88 12.81
C ASP A 113 -2.31 34.84 13.73
N GLY A 114 -1.55 33.89 14.27
CA GLY A 114 -2.06 32.80 15.11
C GLY A 114 -2.79 31.70 14.33
N VAL A 115 -2.66 31.70 13.01
CA VAL A 115 -3.22 30.66 12.13
C VAL A 115 -2.10 29.91 11.46
N ILE A 116 -2.06 28.58 11.60
CA ILE A 116 -1.17 27.71 10.86
C ILE A 116 -1.93 27.19 9.65
N GLY A 117 -1.65 27.80 8.50
CA GLY A 117 -2.28 27.47 7.24
C GLY A 117 -1.55 26.33 6.50
N TYR A 118 -2.28 25.35 6.01
CA TYR A 118 -1.69 24.31 5.19
C TYR A 118 -2.40 24.12 3.85
N VAL A 119 -1.68 23.54 2.89
CA VAL A 119 -2.22 23.09 1.61
C VAL A 119 -1.98 21.58 1.44
N LEU A 120 -2.89 20.89 0.73
CA LEU A 120 -2.90 19.43 0.65
C LEU A 120 -2.96 18.95 -0.81
N ALA A 121 -1.93 18.21 -1.21
CA ALA A 121 -1.92 17.47 -2.48
C ALA A 121 -2.56 16.09 -2.31
N VAL A 122 -3.74 15.89 -2.90
CA VAL A 122 -4.47 14.62 -2.90
C VAL A 122 -4.07 13.81 -4.12
N GLY A 123 -3.72 12.53 -3.93
CA GLY A 123 -3.24 11.68 -5.03
C GLY A 123 -4.33 11.32 -6.04
N ASP A 124 -5.29 10.52 -5.58
CA ASP A 124 -6.43 10.05 -6.37
C ASP A 124 -7.64 9.91 -5.45
N ILE A 125 -8.72 10.63 -5.75
CA ILE A 125 -9.93 10.65 -4.92
C ILE A 125 -10.66 9.31 -4.84
N GLY A 126 -10.41 8.40 -5.78
CA GLY A 126 -10.95 7.04 -5.79
C GLY A 126 -10.02 5.98 -5.23
N HIS A 127 -8.86 6.37 -4.71
CA HIS A 127 -7.85 5.44 -4.21
C HIS A 127 -7.89 5.34 -2.68
N ASN A 128 -8.00 4.11 -2.14
CA ASN A 128 -8.15 3.89 -0.70
C ASN A 128 -7.03 4.53 0.14
N ASP A 129 -5.77 4.44 -0.29
CA ASP A 129 -4.66 5.06 0.45
C ASP A 129 -4.75 6.58 0.44
N SER A 130 -5.12 7.17 -0.69
CA SER A 130 -5.30 8.62 -0.81
C SER A 130 -6.42 9.11 0.11
N ILE A 131 -7.53 8.37 0.15
CA ILE A 131 -8.66 8.62 1.05
C ILE A 131 -8.21 8.50 2.52
N ALA A 132 -7.50 7.43 2.88
CA ALA A 132 -7.01 7.19 4.23
C ALA A 132 -6.03 8.30 4.67
N ARG A 133 -5.02 8.61 3.84
CA ARG A 133 -4.00 9.64 4.12
C ARG A 133 -4.63 11.04 4.27
N THR A 134 -5.57 11.41 3.40
CA THR A 134 -6.29 12.69 3.49
C THR A 134 -7.12 12.77 4.78
N ARG A 135 -7.86 11.71 5.10
CA ARG A 135 -8.65 11.63 6.35
C ARG A 135 -7.77 11.66 7.59
N GLY A 136 -6.66 10.91 7.61
CA GLY A 136 -5.75 10.84 8.75
C GLY A 136 -5.14 12.21 9.07
N VAL A 137 -4.68 12.95 8.05
CA VAL A 137 -4.18 14.33 8.23
C VAL A 137 -5.28 15.25 8.76
N ARG A 138 -6.45 15.27 8.14
CA ARG A 138 -7.58 16.12 8.56
C ARG A 138 -8.09 15.76 9.96
N ALA A 139 -8.10 14.47 10.32
CA ALA A 139 -8.44 14.01 11.66
C ALA A 139 -7.47 14.56 12.71
N ALA A 140 -6.17 14.40 12.47
CA ALA A 140 -5.13 14.84 13.40
C ALA A 140 -5.11 16.38 13.55
N LEU A 141 -5.35 17.10 12.47
CA LEU A 141 -5.39 18.57 12.45
C LEU A 141 -6.76 19.15 12.84
N GLY A 142 -7.80 18.32 12.97
CA GLY A 142 -9.15 18.75 13.33
C GLY A 142 -9.87 19.53 12.24
N THR A 143 -9.50 19.36 10.96
CA THR A 143 -9.94 20.26 9.87
C THR A 143 -11.02 19.67 8.95
N GLY A 144 -11.30 18.38 9.00
CA GLY A 144 -12.24 17.76 8.04
C GLY A 144 -13.41 17.06 8.72
N VAL A 145 -14.64 17.56 8.50
CA VAL A 145 -15.88 16.94 9.01
C VAL A 145 -16.93 17.02 7.93
N ASP A 146 -17.64 15.93 7.67
CA ASP A 146 -18.81 15.93 6.78
C ASP A 146 -20.12 16.13 7.55
N LYS A 147 -21.27 16.07 6.82
CA LYS A 147 -22.60 16.37 7.38
C LYS A 147 -23.07 15.37 8.43
N ASP A 148 -22.57 14.16 8.43
CA ASP A 148 -22.89 13.11 9.40
C ASP A 148 -21.85 13.01 10.53
N GLY A 149 -20.82 13.87 10.50
CA GLY A 149 -19.75 13.92 11.49
C GLY A 149 -18.55 13.03 11.14
N SER A 150 -18.55 12.37 9.99
CA SER A 150 -17.37 11.66 9.50
C SER A 150 -16.33 12.65 8.94
N ILE A 151 -15.09 12.18 8.72
CA ILE A 151 -14.04 13.03 8.18
C ILE A 151 -14.04 12.95 6.66
N ASP A 152 -14.24 14.08 6.00
CA ASP A 152 -14.28 14.19 4.55
C ASP A 152 -12.87 14.01 3.94
N SER A 153 -12.78 13.33 2.80
CA SER A 153 -11.56 13.19 2.00
C SER A 153 -11.63 13.97 0.68
N THR A 154 -12.72 14.70 0.43
CA THR A 154 -12.92 15.45 -0.82
C THR A 154 -12.00 16.69 -0.87
N PRO A 155 -11.30 16.95 -1.99
CA PRO A 155 -10.54 18.20 -2.15
C PRO A 155 -11.42 19.44 -2.15
N VAL A 156 -10.96 20.52 -1.52
CA VAL A 156 -11.70 21.80 -1.45
C VAL A 156 -11.41 22.73 -2.63
N GLY A 157 -10.48 22.40 -3.53
CA GLY A 157 -10.06 23.27 -4.62
C GLY A 157 -9.12 24.40 -4.17
N THR A 158 -8.86 25.35 -5.05
CA THR A 158 -7.95 26.48 -4.77
C THR A 158 -8.67 27.68 -4.14
N ASN A 159 -9.97 27.78 -4.31
CA ASN A 159 -10.80 28.75 -3.62
C ASN A 159 -11.48 28.02 -2.49
N ALA A 160 -11.14 28.36 -1.26
CA ALA A 160 -11.77 27.81 -0.06
C ALA A 160 -13.23 28.32 0.08
N ASP A 161 -13.99 28.35 -1.01
CA ASP A 161 -15.40 28.75 -1.01
C ASP A 161 -16.32 27.62 -0.49
N GLY A 162 -15.75 26.47 -0.17
CA GLY A 162 -16.44 25.37 0.47
C GLY A 162 -17.55 24.72 -0.35
N SER A 163 -17.60 24.99 -1.65
CA SER A 163 -18.73 24.51 -2.48
C SER A 163 -18.77 22.99 -2.68
N SER A 164 -17.67 22.29 -2.40
CA SER A 164 -17.57 20.83 -2.61
C SER A 164 -17.02 20.01 -1.44
N ALA A 165 -16.41 20.64 -0.44
CA ALA A 165 -15.88 19.93 0.71
C ALA A 165 -16.26 20.58 2.03
N ILE A 166 -16.33 19.76 3.04
CA ILE A 166 -16.66 20.19 4.40
C ILE A 166 -15.35 20.23 5.17
N VAL A 167 -14.72 21.40 5.17
CA VAL A 167 -13.51 21.68 5.95
C VAL A 167 -13.88 22.71 7.01
N GLN A 168 -13.39 22.49 8.20
CA GLN A 168 -13.50 23.42 9.33
C GLN A 168 -12.11 23.82 9.80
N ASP A 169 -12.02 24.88 10.59
CA ASP A 169 -10.80 25.20 11.32
C ASP A 169 -10.60 24.24 12.48
N GLY A 170 -9.39 23.67 12.59
CA GLY A 170 -8.93 22.96 13.77
C GLY A 170 -8.25 23.89 14.78
N SER A 171 -7.79 23.34 15.90
CA SER A 171 -7.01 24.10 16.88
C SER A 171 -5.98 23.23 17.57
N ILE A 172 -4.86 23.85 17.96
CA ILE A 172 -3.80 23.21 18.73
C ILE A 172 -3.27 24.15 19.80
N GLU A 173 -3.04 23.62 21.00
CA GLU A 173 -2.43 24.37 22.11
C GLU A 173 -0.93 24.05 22.16
N VAL A 174 -0.10 25.09 22.13
CA VAL A 174 1.36 24.98 22.26
C VAL A 174 1.84 25.98 23.30
N ASP A 175 2.43 25.50 24.38
CA ASP A 175 2.98 26.32 25.47
C ASP A 175 2.00 27.38 26.01
N GLY A 176 0.70 27.04 26.06
CA GLY A 176 -0.37 27.94 26.52
C GLY A 176 -0.85 28.95 25.49
N THR A 177 -0.37 28.87 24.24
CA THR A 177 -0.84 29.65 23.09
C THR A 177 -1.72 28.75 22.23
N SER A 178 -2.91 29.21 21.89
CA SER A 178 -3.83 28.53 20.98
C SER A 178 -3.60 28.99 19.56
N TYR A 179 -3.33 28.05 18.66
CA TYR A 179 -3.23 28.29 17.22
C TYR A 179 -4.44 27.69 16.51
N THR A 180 -4.97 28.42 15.53
CA THR A 180 -5.97 27.90 14.60
C THR A 180 -5.27 27.12 13.50
N ILE A 181 -5.73 25.94 13.16
CA ILE A 181 -5.24 25.16 12.01
C ILE A 181 -6.22 25.30 10.86
N ARG A 182 -5.74 25.68 9.68
CA ARG A 182 -6.62 25.92 8.53
C ARG A 182 -6.13 25.26 7.25
N GLU A 183 -7.00 24.46 6.61
CA GLU A 183 -6.76 24.02 5.24
C GLU A 183 -7.09 25.13 4.26
N LEU A 184 -6.08 25.71 3.64
CA LEU A 184 -6.22 26.83 2.69
C LEU A 184 -6.67 26.35 1.32
N ALA A 185 -6.16 25.21 0.88
CA ALA A 185 -6.53 24.58 -0.38
C ALA A 185 -6.14 23.11 -0.40
N SER A 186 -6.87 22.31 -1.17
CA SER A 186 -6.50 20.98 -1.55
C SER A 186 -6.99 20.65 -2.97
N GLN A 187 -6.27 19.78 -3.67
CA GLN A 187 -6.59 19.41 -5.05
C GLN A 187 -6.15 17.98 -5.32
N GLU A 188 -6.94 17.28 -6.15
CA GLU A 188 -6.51 16.03 -6.77
C GLU A 188 -5.40 16.31 -7.78
N MET A 189 -4.26 15.64 -7.65
CA MET A 189 -3.13 15.81 -8.54
C MET A 189 -3.30 14.94 -9.79
N LYS A 190 -4.20 15.38 -10.64
CA LYS A 190 -4.59 14.72 -11.89
C LYS A 190 -4.24 15.60 -13.08
N ASN A 191 -3.49 15.04 -14.02
CA ASN A 191 -3.11 15.76 -15.23
C ASN A 191 -4.23 15.75 -16.31
N SER A 192 -4.01 16.50 -17.37
CA SER A 192 -4.99 16.63 -18.48
C SER A 192 -5.25 15.32 -19.24
N ALA A 193 -4.35 14.34 -19.12
CA ALA A 193 -4.54 13.00 -19.71
C ALA A 193 -5.31 12.06 -18.77
N GLY A 194 -5.66 12.51 -17.55
CA GLY A 194 -6.40 11.74 -16.57
C GLY A 194 -5.55 10.89 -15.64
N ALA A 195 -4.21 10.93 -15.74
CA ALA A 195 -3.33 10.26 -14.81
C ALA A 195 -3.29 11.00 -13.47
N THR A 196 -3.44 10.28 -12.39
CA THR A 196 -3.42 10.75 -10.99
C THR A 196 -2.03 10.60 -10.37
N TRP A 197 -1.84 11.11 -9.15
CA TRP A 197 -0.53 11.15 -8.47
C TRP A 197 0.54 11.93 -9.26
N ASP A 198 0.11 12.91 -10.07
CA ASP A 198 0.96 13.61 -11.02
C ASP A 198 1.81 14.70 -10.33
N ALA A 199 3.11 14.46 -10.25
CA ALA A 199 4.08 15.35 -9.63
C ALA A 199 4.16 16.73 -10.32
N ALA A 200 4.00 16.79 -11.64
CA ALA A 200 4.04 18.07 -12.37
C ALA A 200 2.80 18.92 -12.05
N THR A 201 1.63 18.29 -11.92
CA THR A 201 0.42 18.98 -11.46
C THR A 201 0.59 19.52 -10.05
N ALA A 202 1.22 18.76 -9.14
CA ALA A 202 1.51 19.21 -7.77
C ALA A 202 2.45 20.42 -7.74
N GLY A 203 3.52 20.39 -8.56
CA GLY A 203 4.43 21.55 -8.69
C GLY A 203 3.74 22.81 -9.23
N ASN A 204 2.81 22.67 -10.17
CA ASN A 204 2.00 23.78 -10.67
C ASN A 204 0.99 24.28 -9.62
N ALA A 205 0.39 23.37 -8.87
CA ALA A 205 -0.56 23.71 -7.80
C ALA A 205 0.11 24.57 -6.72
N ILE A 206 1.27 24.17 -6.23
CA ILE A 206 1.96 24.95 -5.19
C ILE A 206 2.37 26.34 -5.67
N ALA A 207 2.77 26.51 -6.93
CA ALA A 207 3.07 27.82 -7.50
C ALA A 207 1.82 28.72 -7.52
N THR A 208 0.66 28.15 -7.86
CA THR A 208 -0.63 28.85 -7.84
C THR A 208 -1.05 29.23 -6.41
N TRP A 209 -0.95 28.29 -5.48
CA TRP A 209 -1.30 28.50 -4.07
C TRP A 209 -0.38 29.53 -3.41
N ALA A 210 0.94 29.47 -3.68
CA ALA A 210 1.89 30.46 -3.18
C ALA A 210 1.58 31.88 -3.68
N SER A 211 1.02 32.02 -4.90
CA SER A 211 0.55 33.30 -5.41
C SER A 211 -0.74 33.77 -4.76
N SER A 212 -1.65 32.85 -4.41
CA SER A 212 -2.96 33.16 -3.84
C SER A 212 -2.92 33.44 -2.33
N PHE A 213 -2.17 32.64 -1.58
CA PHE A 213 -2.16 32.65 -0.13
C PHE A 213 -0.89 33.28 0.48
N GLY A 214 0.19 33.30 -0.28
CA GLY A 214 1.43 33.99 0.16
C GLY A 214 2.01 33.39 1.44
N ASP A 215 2.16 34.23 2.45
CA ASP A 215 2.76 33.91 3.75
C ASP A 215 1.77 33.23 4.71
N GLN A 216 0.54 32.98 4.28
CA GLN A 216 -0.42 32.20 5.02
C GLN A 216 -0.16 30.67 4.89
N ILE A 217 0.67 30.24 3.91
CA ILE A 217 1.04 28.81 3.78
C ILE A 217 2.22 28.54 4.71
N ASP A 218 1.97 27.84 5.78
CA ASP A 218 2.96 27.48 6.79
C ASP A 218 3.41 26.02 6.69
N ILE A 219 2.55 25.16 6.12
CA ILE A 219 2.80 23.73 5.94
C ILE A 219 2.29 23.30 4.57
N VAL A 220 3.03 22.37 3.94
CA VAL A 220 2.61 21.65 2.75
C VAL A 220 2.44 20.17 3.10
N VAL A 221 1.32 19.58 2.75
CA VAL A 221 1.04 18.16 2.94
C VAL A 221 0.79 17.50 1.61
N SER A 222 1.33 16.31 1.44
CA SER A 222 1.16 15.50 0.23
C SER A 222 0.82 14.05 0.58
N ASN A 223 -0.05 13.45 -0.22
CA ASN A 223 -0.36 12.03 -0.08
C ASN A 223 0.81 11.11 -0.46
N ASN A 224 1.83 11.59 -1.20
CA ASN A 224 3.07 10.86 -1.43
C ASN A 224 4.27 11.79 -1.63
N ASP A 225 5.48 11.24 -1.56
CA ASP A 225 6.72 11.99 -1.72
C ASP A 225 6.95 12.50 -3.15
N GLY A 226 6.52 11.76 -4.17
CA GLY A 226 6.70 12.20 -5.56
C GLY A 226 6.04 13.56 -5.82
N MET A 227 4.82 13.76 -5.35
CA MET A 227 4.12 15.05 -5.40
C MET A 227 4.72 16.03 -4.39
N GLY A 228 5.00 15.59 -3.16
CA GLY A 228 5.57 16.42 -2.09
C GLY A 228 6.91 17.03 -2.50
N MET A 229 7.81 16.25 -3.07
CA MET A 229 9.12 16.72 -3.58
C MET A 229 8.97 17.70 -4.74
N SER A 230 8.01 17.45 -5.63
CA SER A 230 7.72 18.40 -6.70
C SER A 230 7.26 19.76 -6.15
N MET A 231 6.41 19.77 -5.12
CA MET A 231 5.97 20.99 -4.45
C MET A 231 7.11 21.67 -3.68
N PHE A 232 7.92 20.92 -2.93
CA PHE A 232 9.06 21.40 -2.18
C PHE A 232 10.11 22.07 -3.10
N ASN A 233 10.37 21.47 -4.26
CA ASN A 233 11.30 22.01 -5.24
C ASN A 233 10.72 23.22 -6.00
N ALA A 234 9.42 23.25 -6.28
CA ALA A 234 8.76 24.34 -6.97
C ALA A 234 8.49 25.57 -6.07
N TRP A 235 8.65 25.44 -4.76
CA TRP A 235 8.49 26.56 -3.83
C TRP A 235 9.53 27.64 -4.12
N SER A 236 9.08 28.80 -4.60
CA SER A 236 9.92 29.86 -5.15
C SER A 236 10.31 30.97 -4.14
N LYS A 237 9.83 30.88 -2.89
CA LYS A 237 10.13 31.87 -1.84
C LYS A 237 11.44 31.52 -1.13
N GLU A 238 12.09 32.57 -0.53
CA GLU A 238 13.39 32.42 0.12
C GLU A 238 13.38 31.39 1.27
N ASN A 239 12.31 31.33 2.04
CA ASN A 239 12.17 30.40 3.15
C ASN A 239 11.36 29.16 2.70
N LYS A 240 11.97 28.00 2.73
CA LYS A 240 11.26 26.73 2.50
C LYS A 240 10.14 26.56 3.53
N VAL A 241 9.04 25.97 3.08
CA VAL A 241 7.93 25.59 3.94
C VAL A 241 8.07 24.10 4.24
N PRO A 242 7.95 23.65 5.49
CA PRO A 242 8.01 22.23 5.82
C PRO A 242 6.96 21.49 5.01
N THR A 243 7.42 20.47 4.30
CA THR A 243 6.58 19.63 3.42
C THR A 243 6.57 18.21 3.97
N PHE A 244 5.40 17.63 4.10
CA PHE A 244 5.21 16.27 4.62
C PHE A 244 4.65 15.36 3.54
N GLY A 245 5.34 14.26 3.32
CA GLY A 245 4.99 13.28 2.30
C GLY A 245 4.68 11.90 2.86
N TYR A 246 4.80 10.92 2.00
CA TYR A 246 4.58 9.50 2.29
C TYR A 246 5.37 8.67 1.28
N ASP A 247 5.87 7.50 1.64
CA ASP A 247 6.60 6.47 0.89
C ASP A 247 8.09 6.37 1.27
N ALA A 248 8.67 7.36 1.95
CA ALA A 248 10.10 7.46 2.27
C ALA A 248 10.99 7.27 1.03
N ASN A 249 10.66 7.94 -0.07
CA ASN A 249 11.50 7.96 -1.24
C ASN A 249 12.86 8.58 -0.92
N SER A 250 13.94 8.04 -1.48
CA SER A 250 15.31 8.43 -1.13
C SER A 250 15.60 9.93 -1.29
N ASP A 251 14.99 10.58 -2.28
CA ASP A 251 15.11 12.02 -2.50
C ASP A 251 14.36 12.84 -1.42
N ALA A 252 13.20 12.39 -0.98
CA ALA A 252 12.45 13.02 0.10
C ALA A 252 13.16 12.83 1.46
N VAL A 253 13.67 11.64 1.72
CA VAL A 253 14.48 11.36 2.92
C VAL A 253 15.72 12.25 2.98
N ALA A 254 16.45 12.37 1.87
CA ALA A 254 17.62 13.25 1.78
C ALA A 254 17.24 14.74 2.00
N ALA A 255 16.08 15.17 1.48
CA ALA A 255 15.59 16.53 1.59
C ALA A 255 15.18 16.91 3.02
N ILE A 256 15.03 15.98 3.96
CA ILE A 256 14.78 16.28 5.38
C ILE A 256 15.91 17.15 5.94
N ALA A 257 17.16 16.89 5.56
CA ALA A 257 18.29 17.74 5.92
C ALA A 257 18.21 19.17 5.35
N GLU A 258 17.36 19.38 4.33
CA GLU A 258 17.16 20.67 3.65
C GLU A 258 15.84 21.37 4.06
N GLY A 259 15.10 20.81 5.03
CA GLY A 259 13.85 21.36 5.55
C GLY A 259 12.57 20.72 5.02
N TYR A 260 12.66 19.53 4.37
CA TYR A 260 11.49 18.66 4.20
C TYR A 260 11.05 18.19 5.59
N GLY A 261 9.78 18.33 5.94
CA GLY A 261 9.31 18.13 7.31
C GLY A 261 9.32 16.67 7.75
N GLY A 262 9.10 15.75 6.83
CA GLY A 262 9.12 14.31 7.08
C GLY A 262 8.29 13.51 6.09
N THR A 263 8.40 12.20 6.19
CA THR A 263 7.68 11.24 5.35
C THR A 263 7.33 9.98 6.14
N ILE A 264 6.51 9.10 5.59
CA ILE A 264 6.17 7.80 6.19
C ILE A 264 6.79 6.68 5.37
N SER A 265 7.61 5.85 5.99
CA SER A 265 8.08 4.60 5.40
C SER A 265 7.00 3.54 5.53
N GLN A 266 6.65 2.90 4.42
CA GLN A 266 5.75 1.73 4.38
C GLN A 266 6.50 0.42 4.66
N HIS A 267 7.79 0.43 4.99
CA HIS A 267 8.64 -0.76 5.04
C HIS A 267 8.55 -1.60 3.76
N ALA A 268 8.91 -0.98 2.63
CA ALA A 268 8.87 -1.64 1.32
C ALA A 268 9.73 -2.92 1.27
N ASP A 269 10.83 -2.96 2.02
CA ASP A 269 11.72 -4.10 2.21
C ASP A 269 11.01 -5.27 2.91
N VAL A 270 10.30 -5.00 3.99
CA VAL A 270 9.49 -5.99 4.71
C VAL A 270 8.38 -6.52 3.80
N GLN A 271 7.65 -5.64 3.12
CA GLN A 271 6.62 -6.04 2.17
C GLN A 271 7.17 -6.91 1.03
N ALA A 272 8.30 -6.51 0.43
CA ALA A 272 8.92 -7.24 -0.66
C ALA A 272 9.36 -8.65 -0.23
N TYR A 273 10.02 -8.75 0.94
CA TYR A 273 10.41 -10.03 1.51
C TYR A 273 9.19 -10.91 1.81
N LEU A 274 8.20 -10.39 2.54
CA LEU A 274 6.98 -11.11 2.88
C LEU A 274 6.25 -11.63 1.62
N THR A 275 6.13 -10.79 0.59
CA THR A 275 5.48 -11.16 -0.68
C THR A 275 6.09 -12.42 -1.28
N LEU A 276 7.41 -12.44 -1.41
CA LEU A 276 8.12 -13.57 -2.02
C LEU A 276 8.28 -14.76 -1.07
N ARG A 277 8.42 -14.50 0.25
CA ARG A 277 8.55 -15.56 1.25
C ARG A 277 7.26 -16.37 1.40
N VAL A 278 6.13 -15.70 1.49
CA VAL A 278 4.80 -16.36 1.52
C VAL A 278 4.59 -17.22 0.29
N LEU A 279 4.92 -16.71 -0.91
CA LEU A 279 4.86 -17.51 -2.13
C LEU A 279 5.78 -18.73 -2.07
N ARG A 280 7.03 -18.55 -1.60
CA ARG A 280 8.00 -19.66 -1.50
C ARG A 280 7.49 -20.76 -0.57
N ASN A 281 6.99 -20.39 0.62
CA ASN A 281 6.46 -21.32 1.59
C ASN A 281 5.25 -22.09 1.06
N ALA A 282 4.32 -21.41 0.41
CA ALA A 282 3.15 -22.02 -0.21
C ALA A 282 3.54 -22.98 -1.35
N LEU A 283 4.55 -22.63 -2.16
CA LEU A 283 5.08 -23.48 -3.23
C LEU A 283 5.80 -24.73 -2.71
N ASP A 284 6.42 -24.65 -1.54
CA ASP A 284 7.08 -25.77 -0.90
C ASP A 284 6.12 -26.65 -0.10
N GLY A 285 4.89 -26.18 0.13
CA GLY A 285 3.88 -26.87 0.96
C GLY A 285 4.29 -26.95 2.44
N VAL A 286 5.09 -25.97 2.90
CA VAL A 286 5.50 -25.83 4.30
C VAL A 286 4.61 -24.82 5.01
N ASP A 287 4.83 -24.67 6.33
CA ASP A 287 4.15 -23.66 7.12
C ASP A 287 4.41 -22.27 6.50
N VAL A 288 3.34 -21.52 6.24
CA VAL A 288 3.43 -20.20 5.60
C VAL A 288 4.27 -19.22 6.42
N ASP A 289 4.34 -19.41 7.74
CA ASP A 289 5.12 -18.59 8.67
C ASP A 289 6.61 -18.96 8.74
N MET A 290 7.06 -20.02 8.06
CA MET A 290 8.47 -20.38 8.07
C MET A 290 9.34 -19.27 7.52
N GLY A 291 10.30 -18.76 8.33
CA GLY A 291 11.10 -17.58 8.02
C GLY A 291 10.36 -16.24 8.26
N ILE A 292 9.10 -16.30 8.75
CA ILE A 292 8.28 -15.17 9.13
C ILE A 292 7.86 -15.37 10.60
N GLY A 293 8.50 -14.67 11.53
CA GLY A 293 8.32 -14.90 12.97
C GLY A 293 8.91 -16.22 13.49
N THR A 294 9.41 -17.08 12.60
CA THR A 294 10.06 -18.35 12.89
C THR A 294 11.30 -18.53 12.02
N GLU A 295 12.27 -19.33 12.46
CA GLU A 295 13.50 -19.60 11.72
C GLU A 295 13.22 -20.50 10.49
N ASP A 296 13.76 -20.14 9.32
CA ASP A 296 13.73 -20.97 8.12
C ASP A 296 14.91 -21.95 8.06
N ASP A 297 14.94 -22.82 7.03
CA ASP A 297 15.99 -23.82 6.86
C ASP A 297 17.40 -23.22 6.66
N ALA A 298 17.52 -21.96 6.30
CA ALA A 298 18.77 -21.23 6.19
C ALA A 298 19.15 -20.47 7.48
N GLY A 299 18.30 -20.52 8.51
CA GLY A 299 18.49 -19.80 9.77
C GLY A 299 18.15 -18.33 9.69
N ASN A 300 17.28 -17.94 8.76
CA ASN A 300 16.77 -16.59 8.65
C ASN A 300 15.39 -16.49 9.32
N VAL A 301 15.08 -15.33 9.84
CA VAL A 301 13.77 -15.02 10.41
C VAL A 301 13.46 -13.54 10.23
N LEU A 302 12.26 -13.22 9.77
CA LEU A 302 11.70 -11.88 9.87
C LEU A 302 10.98 -11.78 11.21
N THR A 303 11.38 -10.84 12.05
CA THR A 303 10.82 -10.68 13.39
C THR A 303 9.46 -9.99 13.35
N ASP A 304 8.61 -10.26 14.33
CA ASP A 304 7.23 -9.77 14.44
C ASP A 304 7.11 -8.33 15.01
N ASP A 305 8.23 -7.63 15.15
CA ASP A 305 8.27 -6.22 15.56
C ASP A 305 8.10 -5.23 14.37
N VAL A 306 8.12 -5.72 13.12
CA VAL A 306 8.03 -4.90 11.90
C VAL A 306 6.81 -5.24 11.03
N PHE A 307 6.01 -6.23 11.42
CA PHE A 307 4.76 -6.62 10.74
C PHE A 307 3.75 -7.21 11.73
N TYR A 308 2.50 -7.34 11.32
CA TYR A 308 1.51 -8.18 11.98
C TYR A 308 0.74 -9.01 10.96
N TYR A 309 0.15 -10.12 11.43
CA TYR A 309 -0.65 -11.02 10.60
C TYR A 309 -2.11 -11.05 11.06
N ASP A 310 -3.03 -10.84 10.14
CA ASP A 310 -4.47 -11.02 10.35
C ASP A 310 -4.90 -12.36 9.75
N GLU A 311 -5.20 -13.31 10.63
CA GLU A 311 -5.64 -14.67 10.25
C GLU A 311 -6.99 -14.67 9.49
N ALA A 312 -7.90 -13.74 9.83
CA ALA A 312 -9.23 -13.70 9.23
C ALA A 312 -9.20 -13.35 7.74
N THR A 313 -8.26 -12.53 7.33
CA THR A 313 -8.08 -12.07 5.94
C THR A 313 -6.84 -12.66 5.28
N ARG A 314 -6.08 -13.50 6.00
CA ARG A 314 -4.77 -14.06 5.56
C ARG A 314 -3.82 -12.97 5.08
N SER A 315 -3.73 -11.88 5.86
CA SER A 315 -3.04 -10.67 5.47
C SER A 315 -1.85 -10.37 6.37
N TYR A 316 -0.70 -10.13 5.77
CA TYR A 316 0.50 -9.62 6.43
C TYR A 316 0.59 -8.11 6.19
N TYR A 317 0.70 -7.35 7.26
CA TYR A 317 0.81 -5.89 7.22
C TYR A 317 2.16 -5.46 7.78
N ALA A 318 3.02 -4.89 6.93
CA ALA A 318 4.20 -4.18 7.39
C ALA A 318 3.80 -2.94 8.18
N LEU A 319 4.49 -2.69 9.29
CA LEU A 319 4.24 -1.52 10.12
C LEU A 319 4.84 -0.28 9.46
N ASN A 320 4.06 0.80 9.39
CA ASN A 320 4.59 2.07 8.91
C ASN A 320 5.44 2.76 9.98
N VAL A 321 6.42 3.55 9.55
CA VAL A 321 7.32 4.31 10.42
C VAL A 321 7.40 5.76 9.95
N ALA A 322 7.27 6.71 10.88
CA ALA A 322 7.54 8.12 10.61
C ALA A 322 9.04 8.36 10.45
N VAL A 323 9.42 9.00 9.35
CA VAL A 323 10.79 9.39 9.04
C VAL A 323 10.89 10.90 9.16
N THR A 324 11.65 11.35 10.15
CA THR A 324 11.79 12.76 10.54
C THR A 324 13.27 13.13 10.69
N ALA A 325 13.55 14.38 11.07
CA ALA A 325 14.92 14.83 11.34
C ALA A 325 15.63 14.00 12.41
N GLU A 326 14.90 13.26 13.25
CA GLU A 326 15.48 12.45 14.33
C GLU A 326 16.04 11.11 13.85
N ASN A 327 15.53 10.55 12.72
CA ASN A 327 15.87 9.19 12.29
C ASN A 327 16.14 9.03 10.79
N TYR A 328 16.02 10.09 9.98
CA TYR A 328 16.11 9.99 8.50
C TYR A 328 17.43 9.38 8.01
N GLU A 329 18.53 9.53 8.76
CA GLU A 329 19.84 8.98 8.37
C GLU A 329 19.79 7.45 8.19
N GLN A 330 18.90 6.77 8.92
CA GLN A 330 18.69 5.32 8.82
C GLN A 330 17.97 4.90 7.53
N PHE A 331 17.32 5.86 6.87
CA PHE A 331 16.52 5.65 5.66
C PHE A 331 17.16 6.24 4.39
N LEU A 332 18.37 6.83 4.49
CA LEU A 332 19.07 7.43 3.33
C LEU A 332 19.41 6.39 2.26
N ASP A 333 19.66 5.16 2.65
CA ASP A 333 19.83 4.05 1.72
C ASP A 333 18.57 3.16 1.79
N SER A 334 17.69 3.32 0.82
CA SER A 334 16.47 2.53 0.71
C SER A 334 16.73 1.03 0.45
N THR A 335 17.97 0.64 0.18
CA THR A 335 18.41 -0.74 -0.01
C THR A 335 18.97 -1.36 1.27
N VAL A 336 19.36 -0.54 2.26
CA VAL A 336 19.82 -0.96 3.59
C VAL A 336 18.65 -0.82 4.54
N THR A 337 17.77 -1.71 4.41
CA THR A 337 16.64 -1.80 5.27
C THR A 337 16.80 -3.07 6.07
N TYR A 338 15.82 -3.39 6.79
CA TYR A 338 15.75 -4.61 7.54
C TYR A 338 16.31 -5.79 6.73
N GLU A 339 17.39 -6.42 7.19
CA GLU A 339 18.00 -7.57 6.52
C GLU A 339 17.58 -8.89 7.19
N PRO A 340 16.33 -9.36 6.98
CA PRO A 340 15.89 -10.62 7.57
C PRO A 340 16.55 -11.82 6.89
N VAL A 341 17.04 -11.63 5.66
CA VAL A 341 17.56 -12.71 4.81
C VAL A 341 18.93 -12.36 4.27
N SER A 342 19.95 -12.92 4.86
CA SER A 342 21.32 -12.80 4.39
C SER A 342 21.82 -14.06 3.68
N LYS A 343 21.05 -15.14 3.67
CA LYS A 343 21.46 -16.45 3.14
C LYS A 343 20.42 -16.96 2.14
N GLN A 344 20.95 -17.50 1.04
CA GLN A 344 20.14 -18.19 0.05
C GLN A 344 19.65 -19.54 0.58
N LEU A 345 18.44 -19.92 0.23
CA LEU A 345 17.90 -21.25 0.49
C LEU A 345 18.65 -22.32 -0.32
N ASP A 346 18.77 -23.53 0.21
CA ASP A 346 19.37 -24.65 -0.50
C ASP A 346 18.54 -25.04 -1.72
N ALA A 347 19.10 -24.92 -2.92
CA ALA A 347 18.39 -25.19 -4.17
C ALA A 347 18.00 -26.67 -4.33
N THR A 348 18.59 -27.59 -3.56
CA THR A 348 18.21 -29.01 -3.58
C THR A 348 16.90 -29.24 -2.80
N ALA A 349 16.77 -28.59 -1.65
CA ALA A 349 15.56 -28.62 -0.84
C ALA A 349 14.45 -27.70 -1.41
N HIS A 350 14.85 -26.56 -1.96
CA HIS A 350 13.96 -25.53 -2.50
C HIS A 350 14.28 -25.26 -3.99
N PRO A 351 13.85 -26.14 -4.92
CA PRO A 351 14.12 -25.99 -6.34
C PRO A 351 13.50 -24.72 -6.90
N THR A 352 14.15 -24.14 -7.92
CA THR A 352 13.68 -22.90 -8.56
C THR A 352 12.24 -23.02 -9.05
N LYS A 353 11.44 -22.00 -8.78
CA LYS A 353 10.04 -21.88 -9.18
C LYS A 353 9.79 -20.61 -10.00
N ASN A 354 8.92 -20.71 -11.00
CA ASN A 354 8.56 -19.60 -11.86
C ASN A 354 7.40 -18.80 -11.26
N VAL A 355 7.59 -17.50 -11.10
CA VAL A 355 6.57 -16.58 -10.55
C VAL A 355 6.25 -15.51 -11.57
N TRP A 356 4.98 -15.30 -11.86
CA TRP A 356 4.48 -14.13 -12.57
C TRP A 356 4.20 -13.02 -11.56
N LEU A 357 4.89 -11.90 -11.68
CA LEU A 357 4.72 -10.76 -10.78
C LEU A 357 4.38 -9.50 -11.58
N ASN A 358 3.25 -8.93 -11.29
CA ASN A 358 2.79 -7.72 -11.94
C ASN A 358 3.03 -6.52 -11.02
N ILE A 359 3.70 -5.50 -11.57
CA ILE A 359 3.80 -4.17 -10.98
C ILE A 359 2.90 -3.24 -11.79
N TYR A 360 2.01 -2.54 -11.11
CA TYR A 360 0.97 -1.79 -11.77
C TYR A 360 1.48 -0.67 -12.69
N ASN A 361 2.51 0.03 -12.29
CA ASN A 361 3.10 1.11 -13.08
C ASN A 361 4.59 1.27 -12.75
N SER A 362 5.44 0.96 -13.72
CA SER A 362 6.90 1.12 -13.56
C SER A 362 7.36 2.59 -13.54
N ALA A 363 6.51 3.53 -13.95
CA ALA A 363 6.77 4.96 -13.86
C ALA A 363 6.39 5.55 -12.48
N ASP A 364 5.72 4.78 -11.62
CA ASP A 364 5.53 5.13 -10.22
C ASP A 364 6.88 5.04 -9.49
N ASN A 365 7.28 6.15 -8.84
CA ASN A 365 8.62 6.25 -8.25
C ASN A 365 8.81 5.23 -7.12
N PHE A 366 7.82 5.05 -6.26
CA PHE A 366 7.89 4.07 -5.18
C PHE A 366 7.98 2.63 -5.70
N LEU A 367 7.09 2.25 -6.62
CA LEU A 367 7.08 0.90 -7.18
C LEU A 367 8.30 0.59 -8.03
N GLY A 368 8.68 1.51 -8.93
CA GLY A 368 9.76 1.29 -9.89
C GLY A 368 11.16 1.45 -9.30
N SER A 369 11.37 2.43 -8.42
CA SER A 369 12.70 2.78 -7.90
C SER A 369 12.99 2.21 -6.52
N THR A 370 11.98 1.80 -5.76
CA THR A 370 12.15 1.26 -4.40
C THR A 370 11.66 -0.19 -4.29
N TYR A 371 10.39 -0.44 -4.60
CA TYR A 371 9.79 -1.75 -4.33
C TYR A 371 10.32 -2.86 -5.25
N GLN A 372 10.40 -2.63 -6.56
CA GLN A 372 10.89 -3.62 -7.50
C GLN A 372 12.36 -4.02 -7.27
N PRO A 373 13.31 -3.10 -7.02
CA PRO A 373 14.68 -3.47 -6.66
C PRO A 373 14.77 -4.34 -5.40
N LEU A 374 13.91 -4.10 -4.41
CA LEU A 374 13.83 -4.91 -3.20
C LEU A 374 13.28 -6.32 -3.48
N LEU A 375 12.25 -6.45 -4.31
CA LEU A 375 11.78 -7.76 -4.78
C LEU A 375 12.91 -8.52 -5.48
N GLN A 376 13.63 -7.86 -6.39
CA GLN A 376 14.78 -8.45 -7.12
C GLN A 376 15.94 -8.87 -6.20
N LYS A 377 16.09 -8.20 -5.05
CA LYS A 377 17.06 -8.60 -4.01
C LYS A 377 16.70 -9.94 -3.38
N TYR A 378 15.41 -10.21 -3.18
CA TYR A 378 14.95 -11.39 -2.44
C TYR A 378 14.60 -12.58 -3.33
N ASP A 379 14.27 -12.38 -4.61
CA ASP A 379 13.90 -13.48 -5.50
C ASP A 379 15.02 -14.53 -5.67
N ASP A 380 16.24 -14.08 -5.88
CA ASP A 380 17.42 -14.96 -5.96
C ASP A 380 17.66 -15.73 -4.65
N LEU A 381 17.51 -15.04 -3.50
CA LEU A 381 17.72 -15.65 -2.18
C LEU A 381 16.70 -16.75 -1.89
N LEU A 382 15.49 -16.63 -2.44
CA LEU A 382 14.38 -17.57 -2.26
C LEU A 382 14.25 -18.58 -3.42
N ASN A 383 15.24 -18.64 -4.33
CA ASN A 383 15.22 -19.51 -5.51
C ASN A 383 13.94 -19.33 -6.34
N LEU A 384 13.53 -18.09 -6.58
CA LEU A 384 12.38 -17.74 -7.41
C LEU A 384 12.87 -17.13 -8.73
N ASN A 385 12.37 -17.65 -9.85
CA ASN A 385 12.55 -17.02 -11.17
C ASN A 385 11.34 -16.13 -11.44
N VAL A 386 11.48 -14.84 -11.10
CA VAL A 386 10.37 -13.88 -11.16
C VAL A 386 10.37 -13.16 -12.50
N GLU A 387 9.27 -13.28 -13.23
CA GLU A 387 9.00 -12.44 -14.41
C GLU A 387 8.25 -11.18 -14.00
N TYR A 388 8.93 -10.02 -14.05
CA TYR A 388 8.37 -8.72 -13.69
C TYR A 388 7.61 -8.11 -14.86
N ILE A 389 6.31 -7.96 -14.71
CA ILE A 389 5.41 -7.43 -15.75
C ILE A 389 4.93 -6.05 -15.35
N ALA A 390 5.23 -5.04 -16.15
CA ALA A 390 4.67 -3.71 -15.98
C ALA A 390 3.20 -3.69 -16.42
N GLY A 391 2.33 -3.23 -15.54
CA GLY A 391 0.89 -3.14 -15.80
C GLY A 391 0.48 -1.77 -16.34
N ASP A 392 0.59 -1.53 -17.63
CA ASP A 392 0.28 -0.25 -18.28
C ASP A 392 -1.20 0.15 -18.08
N GLY A 393 -1.52 0.76 -16.95
CA GLY A 393 -2.84 1.27 -16.60
C GLY A 393 -3.89 0.22 -16.23
N GLN A 394 -3.53 -1.06 -16.21
CA GLN A 394 -4.35 -2.22 -15.77
C GLN A 394 -5.83 -2.16 -16.22
N THR A 395 -6.08 -1.90 -17.48
CA THR A 395 -7.39 -2.16 -18.05
C THR A 395 -7.59 -3.67 -18.12
N GLU A 396 -8.84 -4.15 -18.07
CA GLU A 396 -9.18 -5.57 -18.18
C GLU A 396 -8.53 -6.25 -19.39
N SER A 397 -8.47 -5.58 -20.53
CA SER A 397 -7.80 -6.07 -21.73
C SER A 397 -6.28 -6.19 -21.56
N ASN A 398 -5.64 -5.27 -20.83
CA ASN A 398 -4.20 -5.34 -20.57
C ASN A 398 -3.88 -6.47 -19.59
N ILE A 399 -4.69 -6.67 -18.56
CA ILE A 399 -4.57 -7.79 -17.62
C ILE A 399 -4.65 -9.11 -18.38
N THR A 400 -5.68 -9.31 -19.21
CA THR A 400 -5.87 -10.51 -20.03
C THR A 400 -4.69 -10.77 -20.97
N ASN A 401 -4.19 -9.74 -21.65
CA ASN A 401 -3.08 -9.87 -22.57
C ASN A 401 -1.75 -10.17 -21.86
N ARG A 402 -1.53 -9.59 -20.68
CA ARG A 402 -0.28 -9.76 -19.91
C ARG A 402 -0.22 -11.10 -19.18
N LEU A 403 -1.36 -11.60 -18.67
CA LEU A 403 -1.47 -12.91 -18.04
C LEU A 403 -1.90 -14.03 -19.04
N GLY A 404 -1.50 -13.91 -20.30
CA GLY A 404 -2.00 -14.74 -21.41
C GLY A 404 -1.69 -16.24 -21.32
N ASN A 405 -0.74 -16.69 -20.49
CA ASN A 405 -0.43 -18.10 -20.28
C ASN A 405 -0.12 -18.40 -18.80
N PRO A 406 -1.13 -18.46 -17.94
CA PRO A 406 -0.92 -18.72 -16.51
C PRO A 406 -0.34 -20.10 -16.22
N SER A 407 -0.45 -21.07 -17.13
CA SER A 407 0.12 -22.41 -16.97
C SER A 407 1.65 -22.42 -16.98
N ALA A 408 2.31 -21.37 -17.49
CA ALA A 408 3.77 -21.26 -17.50
C ALA A 408 4.38 -20.98 -16.11
N TYR A 409 3.58 -20.57 -15.14
CA TYR A 409 4.04 -20.15 -13.82
C TYR A 409 3.54 -21.08 -12.72
N ASP A 410 4.34 -21.16 -11.65
CA ASP A 410 4.03 -21.94 -10.46
C ASP A 410 3.20 -21.12 -9.45
N ALA A 411 3.37 -19.78 -9.44
CA ALA A 411 2.68 -18.86 -8.53
C ALA A 411 2.51 -17.46 -9.13
N PHE A 412 1.69 -16.64 -8.48
CA PHE A 412 1.35 -15.29 -8.92
C PHE A 412 1.50 -14.27 -7.79
N ALA A 413 2.08 -13.11 -8.08
CA ALA A 413 2.07 -11.95 -7.21
C ALA A 413 1.48 -10.75 -7.96
N ILE A 414 0.44 -10.11 -7.41
CA ILE A 414 -0.33 -9.11 -8.12
C ILE A 414 -0.44 -7.83 -7.29
N ASN A 415 0.13 -6.75 -7.84
CA ASN A 415 -0.09 -5.38 -7.39
C ASN A 415 -1.22 -4.76 -8.21
N MET A 416 -2.35 -4.47 -7.58
CA MET A 416 -3.51 -3.93 -8.30
C MET A 416 -3.47 -2.40 -8.40
N VAL A 417 -3.90 -1.84 -9.54
CA VAL A 417 -4.14 -0.39 -9.67
C VAL A 417 -5.40 0.00 -8.94
N LYS A 418 -6.47 -0.71 -9.26
CA LYS A 418 -7.79 -0.50 -8.69
C LYS A 418 -8.13 -1.71 -7.85
N THR A 419 -8.43 -1.46 -6.61
CA THR A 419 -8.69 -2.51 -5.62
C THR A 419 -9.91 -3.37 -5.96
N ASP A 420 -10.79 -2.91 -6.85
CA ASP A 420 -11.98 -3.62 -7.35
C ASP A 420 -11.74 -4.47 -8.62
N ASN A 421 -10.51 -4.49 -9.15
CA ASN A 421 -10.17 -5.26 -10.37
C ASN A 421 -9.76 -6.72 -10.10
N ALA A 422 -9.83 -7.19 -8.86
CA ALA A 422 -9.40 -8.54 -8.49
C ALA A 422 -10.11 -9.65 -9.30
N ALA A 423 -11.40 -9.48 -9.59
CA ALA A 423 -12.18 -10.44 -10.38
C ALA A 423 -11.64 -10.67 -11.79
N SER A 424 -10.99 -9.68 -12.40
CA SER A 424 -10.38 -9.81 -13.73
C SER A 424 -9.19 -10.80 -13.71
N TYR A 425 -8.39 -10.77 -12.65
CA TYR A 425 -7.27 -11.71 -12.47
C TYR A 425 -7.76 -13.10 -12.09
N THR A 426 -8.63 -13.20 -11.09
CA THR A 426 -9.14 -14.51 -10.63
C THR A 426 -9.96 -15.19 -11.71
N GLY A 427 -10.66 -14.44 -12.57
CA GLY A 427 -11.36 -14.98 -13.75
C GLY A 427 -10.44 -15.65 -14.76
N ILE A 428 -9.22 -15.15 -14.96
CA ILE A 428 -8.21 -15.76 -15.83
C ILE A 428 -7.61 -17.01 -15.17
N LEU A 429 -7.31 -16.93 -13.88
CA LEU A 429 -6.74 -18.06 -13.14
C LEU A 429 -7.72 -19.25 -13.01
N ASN A 430 -9.02 -19.00 -13.09
CA ASN A 430 -10.06 -20.04 -13.06
C ASN A 430 -10.19 -20.83 -14.39
N GLN A 431 -9.56 -20.35 -15.47
CA GLN A 431 -9.57 -21.03 -16.77
C GLN A 431 -8.46 -22.08 -16.86
#